data_4bb5c2eb0121957605f690ff9c8de1c3
#
_entry.id   4bb5c2eb0121957605f690ff9c8de1c3
#
_cell.length_a   1.000
_cell.length_b   1.000
_cell.length_c   1.000
_cell.angle_alpha   90.00
_cell.angle_beta   90.00
_cell.angle_gamma   90.00
#
_symmetry.space_group_name_H-M   'P 1'
#
loop_
_entity.id
_entity.type
_entity.pdbx_description
1 polymer ?
#
loop_
_entity_poly.entity_id
_entity_poly.type
_entity_poly.pdbx_seq_one_letter_code
_entity_poly.pdbx_strand_id
1 'polypeptide(L)'
;MSRLRGLLQASLNATKKALAWNVDDLMPPAERYIFNFNSKEELKKWHLYSDSEYGGLSSASLEITEFENGLKGVFAGNLSLDVTEGTKWNITRSGFCGMRSKKFDGFIDLDSYDTIAMKLKGDGRSYISTIYTENWVNSPGQEEDNSWQAFVFVPKDNWYITKIPLARYLPTWRGNVIDAQLEMNPSRIVGMSLSVNAEGGVPGATSGPGDFRVELDWIKALRAE
;
A
#
# COMPACT_ATOMS: atom_id res chain seq x y z
N MET A 1 47.65 -21.16 33.76
CA MET A 1 47.19 -21.98 32.60
C MET A 1 45.67 -21.98 32.36
N SER A 2 44.83 -21.58 33.33
CA SER A 2 43.36 -21.60 33.19
C SER A 2 42.79 -20.48 32.31
N ARG A 3 43.37 -19.26 32.31
CA ARG A 3 42.90 -18.13 31.53
C ARG A 3 43.09 -18.33 30.00
N LEU A 4 44.15 -18.96 29.59
CA LEU A 4 44.40 -19.23 28.16
C LEU A 4 43.41 -20.26 27.59
N ARG A 5 43.06 -21.29 28.39
CA ARG A 5 42.03 -22.25 28.00
C ARG A 5 40.64 -21.60 27.88
N GLY A 6 40.29 -20.65 28.77
CA GLY A 6 39.04 -19.93 28.69
C GLY A 6 38.92 -19.06 27.44
N LEU A 7 40.00 -18.36 27.06
CA LEU A 7 40.04 -17.54 25.84
C LEU A 7 39.96 -18.38 24.56
N LEU A 8 40.63 -19.52 24.52
CA LEU A 8 40.57 -20.48 23.40
C LEU A 8 39.17 -21.07 23.26
N GLN A 9 38.50 -21.41 24.39
CA GLN A 9 37.13 -21.93 24.36
C GLN A 9 36.12 -20.85 23.92
N ALA A 10 36.29 -19.61 24.37
CA ALA A 10 35.45 -18.48 23.95
C ALA A 10 35.62 -18.18 22.45
N SER A 11 36.89 -18.21 21.97
CA SER A 11 37.18 -18.05 20.54
C SER A 11 36.58 -19.16 19.69
N LEU A 12 36.74 -20.43 20.12
CA LEU A 12 36.10 -21.57 19.45
C LEU A 12 34.59 -21.53 19.42
N ASN A 13 33.97 -21.06 20.51
CA ASN A 13 32.52 -20.90 20.55
C ASN A 13 32.02 -19.74 19.69
N ALA A 14 32.76 -18.63 19.60
CA ALA A 14 32.48 -17.53 18.71
C ALA A 14 32.63 -17.97 17.23
N THR A 15 33.67 -18.74 16.91
CA THR A 15 33.88 -19.28 15.57
C THR A 15 32.82 -20.32 15.20
N LYS A 16 32.42 -21.19 16.13
CA LYS A 16 31.29 -22.13 15.92
C LYS A 16 29.96 -21.38 15.69
N LYS A 17 29.72 -20.30 16.41
CA LYS A 17 28.52 -19.45 16.26
C LYS A 17 28.52 -18.70 14.92
N ALA A 18 29.70 -18.28 14.46
CA ALA A 18 29.88 -17.63 13.16
C ALA A 18 29.76 -18.66 11.99
N LEU A 19 30.22 -19.89 12.17
CA LEU A 19 30.09 -20.98 11.19
C LEU A 19 28.72 -21.66 11.19
N ALA A 20 27.93 -21.49 12.25
CA ALA A 20 26.54 -21.95 12.35
C ALA A 20 25.53 -20.94 11.79
N TRP A 21 25.99 -19.90 11.09
CA TRP A 21 25.10 -19.04 10.30
C TRP A 21 24.51 -19.90 9.19
N ASN A 22 23.25 -20.24 9.37
CA ASN A 22 22.48 -20.90 8.33
C ASN A 22 22.32 -19.88 7.20
N VAL A 23 22.49 -20.31 5.96
CA VAL A 23 22.22 -19.49 4.79
C VAL A 23 20.78 -18.95 4.83
N ASP A 24 19.87 -19.71 5.47
CA ASP A 24 18.48 -19.32 5.70
C ASP A 24 18.34 -18.07 6.61
N ASP A 25 19.28 -17.82 7.52
CA ASP A 25 19.31 -16.62 8.38
C ASP A 25 19.68 -15.34 7.60
N LEU A 26 20.27 -15.50 6.41
CA LEU A 26 20.61 -14.40 5.50
C LEU A 26 19.49 -14.07 4.51
N MET A 27 18.49 -14.96 4.41
CA MET A 27 17.37 -14.74 3.51
C MET A 27 16.26 -13.96 4.24
N PRO A 28 15.74 -12.91 3.64
CA PRO A 28 14.58 -12.21 4.19
C PRO A 28 13.41 -13.17 4.40
N PRO A 29 12.56 -12.97 5.42
CA PRO A 29 11.36 -13.79 5.63
C PRO A 29 10.53 -13.89 4.35
N ALA A 30 9.83 -15.01 4.15
CA ALA A 30 8.96 -15.21 2.98
C ALA A 30 7.85 -14.17 2.89
N GLU A 31 7.47 -13.57 4.03
CA GLU A 31 6.49 -12.48 4.11
C GLU A 31 6.94 -11.38 5.07
N ARG A 32 6.59 -10.13 4.74
CA ARG A 32 6.84 -8.95 5.55
C ARG A 32 5.58 -8.11 5.67
N TYR A 33 5.16 -7.81 6.91
CA TYR A 33 4.09 -6.84 7.14
C TYR A 33 4.55 -5.42 6.76
N ILE A 34 3.73 -4.74 5.96
CA ILE A 34 3.88 -3.31 5.67
C ILE A 34 2.90 -2.54 6.55
N PHE A 35 1.63 -2.96 6.60
CA PHE A 35 0.59 -2.39 7.44
C PHE A 35 -0.24 -3.49 8.09
N ASN A 36 -0.70 -3.23 9.33
CA ASN A 36 -1.54 -4.16 10.07
C ASN A 36 -2.62 -3.38 10.83
N PHE A 37 -3.86 -3.49 10.40
CA PHE A 37 -5.00 -2.72 10.91
C PHE A 37 -5.58 -3.30 12.21
N ASN A 38 -4.73 -3.67 13.15
CA ASN A 38 -5.09 -4.30 14.42
C ASN A 38 -5.04 -3.35 15.61
N SER A 39 -4.82 -2.06 15.41
CA SER A 39 -4.78 -1.06 16.46
C SER A 39 -5.16 0.33 15.95
N LYS A 40 -5.66 1.20 16.84
CA LYS A 40 -5.96 2.60 16.52
C LYS A 40 -4.71 3.42 16.17
N GLU A 41 -3.54 2.98 16.60
CA GLU A 41 -2.27 3.64 16.26
C GLU A 41 -1.98 3.56 14.76
N GLU A 42 -2.50 2.54 14.08
CA GLU A 42 -2.35 2.39 12.63
C GLU A 42 -2.95 3.58 11.87
N LEU A 43 -4.07 4.15 12.37
CA LEU A 43 -4.71 5.31 11.75
C LEU A 43 -3.78 6.52 11.66
N LYS A 44 -2.85 6.68 12.60
CA LYS A 44 -1.89 7.78 12.61
C LYS A 44 -0.91 7.75 11.44
N LYS A 45 -0.78 6.60 10.77
CA LYS A 45 0.08 6.41 9.60
C LYS A 45 -0.59 6.82 8.29
N TRP A 46 -1.90 7.13 8.33
CA TRP A 46 -2.71 7.38 7.15
C TRP A 46 -3.29 8.80 7.16
N HIS A 47 -3.55 9.31 5.98
CA HIS A 47 -4.40 10.46 5.74
C HIS A 47 -5.39 10.15 4.62
N LEU A 48 -6.55 10.75 4.71
CA LEU A 48 -7.59 10.66 3.70
C LEU A 48 -7.44 11.79 2.70
N TYR A 49 -7.86 11.56 1.47
CA TYR A 49 -8.00 12.57 0.44
C TYR A 49 -9.21 12.24 -0.44
N SER A 50 -9.79 13.25 -1.04
CA SER A 50 -10.90 13.08 -1.98
C SER A 50 -11.01 14.30 -2.91
N ASP A 51 -11.93 14.24 -3.86
CA ASP A 51 -12.25 15.35 -4.74
C ASP A 51 -12.81 16.56 -3.99
N SER A 52 -13.23 16.41 -2.74
CA SER A 52 -13.71 17.52 -1.90
C SER A 52 -12.66 18.61 -1.68
N GLU A 53 -11.36 18.27 -1.76
CA GLU A 53 -10.26 19.24 -1.70
C GLU A 53 -10.28 20.22 -2.87
N TYR A 54 -10.97 19.87 -3.96
CA TYR A 54 -11.07 20.63 -5.19
C TYR A 54 -12.51 21.09 -5.50
N GLY A 55 -13.46 20.87 -4.58
CA GLY A 55 -14.86 21.26 -4.73
C GLY A 55 -15.79 20.13 -5.18
N GLY A 56 -15.34 18.86 -5.23
CA GLY A 56 -16.20 17.69 -5.35
C GLY A 56 -16.99 17.43 -4.07
N LEU A 57 -17.93 16.49 -4.13
CA LEU A 57 -18.81 16.17 -3.00
C LEU A 57 -18.59 14.75 -2.46
N SER A 58 -17.52 14.06 -2.88
CA SER A 58 -17.18 12.76 -2.30
C SER A 58 -16.65 12.91 -0.88
N SER A 59 -16.91 11.90 -0.04
CA SER A 59 -16.47 11.86 1.35
C SER A 59 -15.92 10.51 1.72
N ALA A 60 -14.96 10.49 2.65
CA ALA A 60 -14.33 9.26 3.12
C ALA A 60 -14.04 9.30 4.62
N SER A 61 -14.06 8.14 5.24
CA SER A 61 -13.60 7.88 6.61
C SER A 61 -12.69 6.67 6.64
N LEU A 62 -11.80 6.64 7.63
CA LEU A 62 -10.98 5.48 7.98
C LEU A 62 -11.04 5.29 9.49
N GLU A 63 -11.51 4.13 9.92
CA GLU A 63 -11.72 3.80 11.32
C GLU A 63 -11.15 2.41 11.63
N ILE A 64 -10.80 2.18 12.90
CA ILE A 64 -10.55 0.83 13.42
C ILE A 64 -11.80 0.37 14.15
N THR A 65 -12.39 -0.69 13.67
CA THR A 65 -13.63 -1.29 14.19
C THR A 65 -13.33 -2.67 14.76
N GLU A 66 -13.98 -3.01 15.86
CA GLU A 66 -13.91 -4.33 16.47
C GLU A 66 -14.92 -5.27 15.83
N PHE A 67 -14.43 -6.41 15.37
CA PHE A 67 -15.21 -7.51 14.82
C PHE A 67 -14.97 -8.77 15.67
N GLU A 68 -15.75 -9.83 15.45
CA GLU A 68 -15.57 -11.12 16.14
C GLU A 68 -14.12 -11.66 16.02
N ASN A 69 -13.46 -11.40 14.90
CA ASN A 69 -12.09 -11.84 14.59
C ASN A 69 -11.02 -10.77 14.89
N GLY A 70 -11.33 -9.83 15.79
CA GLY A 70 -10.43 -8.76 16.21
C GLY A 70 -10.60 -7.45 15.43
N LEU A 71 -9.69 -6.51 15.70
CA LEU A 71 -9.73 -5.17 15.12
C LEU A 71 -9.39 -5.21 13.63
N LYS A 72 -10.11 -4.39 12.83
CA LYS A 72 -9.91 -4.20 11.39
C LYS A 72 -10.04 -2.74 11.02
N GLY A 73 -9.32 -2.32 10.00
CA GLY A 73 -9.53 -1.03 9.35
C GLY A 73 -10.80 -1.05 8.53
N VAL A 74 -11.57 0.02 8.57
CA VAL A 74 -12.73 0.22 7.71
C VAL A 74 -12.54 1.53 6.95
N PHE A 75 -12.28 1.42 5.66
CA PHE A 75 -12.24 2.55 4.74
C PHE A 75 -13.57 2.62 4.00
N ALA A 76 -14.34 3.65 4.27
CA ALA A 76 -15.71 3.80 3.75
C ALA A 76 -16.04 5.25 3.44
N GLY A 77 -17.08 5.46 2.64
CA GLY A 77 -17.54 6.80 2.29
C GLY A 77 -18.57 6.79 1.19
N ASN A 78 -18.72 7.95 0.54
CA ASN A 78 -19.62 8.13 -0.59
C ASN A 78 -18.88 8.80 -1.75
N LEU A 79 -19.04 8.26 -2.95
CA LEU A 79 -18.54 8.82 -4.20
C LEU A 79 -19.64 9.65 -4.86
N SER A 80 -19.36 10.91 -5.16
CA SER A 80 -20.26 11.80 -5.88
C SER A 80 -19.57 12.34 -7.13
N LEU A 81 -20.30 12.37 -8.23
CA LEU A 81 -19.86 13.04 -9.46
C LEU A 81 -20.18 14.52 -9.48
N ASP A 82 -20.99 14.97 -8.51
CA ASP A 82 -21.39 16.36 -8.39
C ASP A 82 -20.25 17.22 -7.86
N VAL A 83 -20.24 18.47 -8.25
CA VAL A 83 -19.29 19.50 -7.83
C VAL A 83 -20.03 20.71 -7.25
N THR A 84 -19.40 21.40 -6.32
CA THR A 84 -19.96 22.61 -5.71
C THR A 84 -20.04 23.73 -6.76
N GLU A 85 -21.20 24.37 -6.88
CA GLU A 85 -21.38 25.54 -7.74
C GLU A 85 -20.43 26.69 -7.37
N GLY A 86 -19.78 27.29 -8.38
CA GLY A 86 -18.89 28.43 -8.17
C GLY A 86 -17.47 28.02 -7.67
N THR A 87 -17.12 26.76 -7.69
CA THR A 87 -15.74 26.35 -7.39
C THR A 87 -14.75 27.05 -8.32
N LYS A 88 -13.66 27.55 -7.74
CA LYS A 88 -12.57 28.18 -8.51
C LYS A 88 -11.71 27.17 -9.28
N TRP A 89 -11.84 25.89 -8.95
CA TRP A 89 -11.07 24.81 -9.55
C TRP A 89 -11.81 24.22 -10.74
N ASN A 90 -11.16 24.19 -11.89
CA ASN A 90 -11.67 23.45 -13.05
C ASN A 90 -11.39 21.97 -12.82
N ILE A 91 -12.27 21.28 -12.05
CA ILE A 91 -12.11 19.87 -11.73
C ILE A 91 -12.35 19.08 -13.01
N THR A 92 -11.31 18.40 -13.48
CA THR A 92 -11.40 17.51 -14.63
C THR A 92 -11.88 16.11 -14.26
N ARG A 93 -11.83 15.76 -12.96
CA ARG A 93 -12.28 14.47 -12.41
C ARG A 93 -12.88 14.67 -11.03
N SER A 94 -14.11 14.23 -10.84
CA SER A 94 -14.79 14.07 -9.55
C SER A 94 -15.07 12.60 -9.27
N GLY A 95 -15.62 12.25 -8.13
CA GLY A 95 -16.00 10.90 -7.77
C GLY A 95 -14.82 10.04 -7.35
N PHE A 96 -13.88 10.56 -6.57
CA PHE A 96 -12.80 9.75 -6.01
C PHE A 96 -12.58 10.00 -4.52
N CYS A 97 -12.17 8.93 -3.84
CA CYS A 97 -11.69 8.94 -2.46
C CYS A 97 -10.47 8.04 -2.32
N GLY A 98 -9.59 8.37 -1.41
CA GLY A 98 -8.42 7.55 -1.11
C GLY A 98 -7.91 7.70 0.31
N MET A 99 -7.19 6.69 0.74
CA MET A 99 -6.34 6.70 1.93
C MET A 99 -4.89 6.52 1.49
N ARG A 100 -4.02 7.44 1.92
CA ARG A 100 -2.59 7.42 1.60
C ARG A 100 -1.79 7.32 2.88
N SER A 101 -0.78 6.48 2.90
CA SER A 101 0.15 6.43 4.03
C SER A 101 0.96 7.72 4.11
N LYS A 102 1.33 8.12 5.32
CA LYS A 102 2.42 9.07 5.49
C LYS A 102 3.68 8.49 4.87
N LYS A 103 4.59 9.35 4.44
CA LYS A 103 5.90 8.88 3.98
C LYS A 103 6.57 8.06 5.08
N PHE A 104 7.17 6.96 4.68
CA PHE A 104 7.97 6.14 5.60
C PHE A 104 9.19 6.94 6.06
N ASP A 105 9.67 6.63 7.26
CA ASP A 105 10.95 7.15 7.74
C ASP A 105 12.08 6.44 6.95
N GLY A 106 12.60 7.11 5.93
CA GLY A 106 13.46 6.53 4.92
C GLY A 106 12.68 5.77 3.84
N PHE A 107 13.09 4.55 3.55
CA PHE A 107 12.49 3.70 2.51
C PHE A 107 12.12 2.35 3.06
N ILE A 108 11.06 1.76 2.50
CA ILE A 108 10.85 0.32 2.59
C ILE A 108 11.57 -0.32 1.40
N ASP A 109 12.50 -1.22 1.71
CA ASP A 109 13.18 -2.05 0.73
C ASP A 109 12.40 -3.35 0.53
N LEU A 110 11.85 -3.54 -0.67
CA LEU A 110 11.14 -4.73 -1.09
C LEU A 110 11.85 -5.46 -2.24
N ASP A 111 13.16 -5.24 -2.44
CA ASP A 111 13.93 -5.85 -3.53
C ASP A 111 13.92 -7.40 -3.46
N SER A 112 13.81 -7.95 -2.26
CA SER A 112 13.69 -9.41 -2.03
C SER A 112 12.26 -9.95 -2.12
N TYR A 113 11.29 -9.14 -2.51
CA TYR A 113 9.88 -9.49 -2.62
C TYR A 113 9.39 -9.20 -4.04
N ASP A 114 8.40 -9.92 -4.48
CA ASP A 114 7.84 -9.78 -5.84
C ASP A 114 6.34 -9.46 -5.86
N THR A 115 5.68 -9.54 -4.72
CA THR A 115 4.22 -9.47 -4.65
C THR A 115 3.76 -8.64 -3.45
N ILE A 116 2.80 -7.75 -3.67
CA ILE A 116 2.00 -7.14 -2.61
C ILE A 116 0.76 -7.98 -2.40
N ALA A 117 0.54 -8.41 -1.16
CA ALA A 117 -0.68 -9.11 -0.75
C ALA A 117 -1.48 -8.23 0.22
N MET A 118 -2.79 -8.19 0.02
CA MET A 118 -3.72 -7.46 0.87
C MET A 118 -4.86 -8.38 1.27
N LYS A 119 -5.19 -8.45 2.56
CA LYS A 119 -6.38 -9.15 3.04
C LYS A 119 -7.48 -8.15 3.27
N LEU A 120 -8.50 -8.25 2.42
CA LEU A 120 -9.59 -7.29 2.27
C LEU A 120 -10.94 -7.99 2.26
N LYS A 121 -11.98 -7.27 2.67
CA LYS A 121 -13.39 -7.64 2.45
C LYS A 121 -14.10 -6.40 1.91
N GLY A 122 -14.72 -6.50 0.76
CA GLY A 122 -15.23 -5.36 0.03
C GLY A 122 -16.69 -5.39 -0.32
N ASP A 123 -17.03 -4.50 -1.20
CA ASP A 123 -18.36 -4.18 -1.68
C ASP A 123 -18.59 -4.57 -3.16
N GLY A 124 -17.59 -5.24 -3.76
CA GLY A 124 -17.61 -5.60 -5.18
C GLY A 124 -17.11 -4.49 -6.10
N ARG A 125 -16.61 -3.36 -5.55
CA ARG A 125 -15.96 -2.30 -6.33
C ARG A 125 -14.51 -2.69 -6.68
N SER A 126 -14.00 -2.03 -7.69
CA SER A 126 -12.58 -2.03 -8.02
C SER A 126 -11.89 -0.89 -7.29
N TYR A 127 -10.82 -1.21 -6.59
CA TYR A 127 -9.95 -0.24 -5.91
C TYR A 127 -8.64 -0.11 -6.70
N ILE A 128 -7.87 0.92 -6.39
CA ILE A 128 -6.55 1.16 -6.98
C ILE A 128 -5.54 1.13 -5.84
N SER A 129 -4.63 0.16 -5.90
CA SER A 129 -3.44 0.15 -5.06
C SER A 129 -2.36 0.97 -5.72
N THR A 130 -1.79 1.93 -5.00
CA THR A 130 -0.68 2.75 -5.47
C THR A 130 0.54 2.53 -4.59
N ILE A 131 1.69 2.33 -5.22
CA ILE A 131 3.01 2.36 -4.60
C ILE A 131 3.67 3.68 -5.00
N TYR A 132 4.26 4.38 -4.04
CA TYR A 132 5.05 5.57 -4.27
C TYR A 132 6.52 5.26 -4.08
N THR A 133 7.33 5.61 -5.06
CA THR A 133 8.79 5.50 -4.99
C THR A 133 9.42 6.88 -5.04
N GLU A 134 10.66 6.98 -4.56
CA GLU A 134 11.43 8.21 -4.67
C GLU A 134 11.43 8.72 -6.11
N ASN A 135 11.22 10.03 -6.26
CA ASN A 135 11.33 10.67 -7.56
C ASN A 135 12.81 10.80 -7.95
N TRP A 136 13.24 9.99 -8.91
CA TRP A 136 14.60 10.04 -9.46
C TRP A 136 14.69 10.78 -10.79
N VAL A 137 13.55 11.12 -11.39
CA VAL A 137 13.49 12.00 -12.56
C VAL A 137 13.33 13.42 -12.06
N ASN A 138 14.43 14.06 -11.72
CA ASN A 138 14.45 15.46 -11.34
C ASN A 138 14.17 16.35 -12.57
N SER A 139 12.90 16.52 -12.89
CA SER A 139 12.48 17.66 -13.70
C SER A 139 12.48 18.89 -12.79
N PRO A 140 13.12 20.01 -13.17
CA PRO A 140 13.10 21.21 -12.36
C PRO A 140 11.67 21.61 -11.99
N GLY A 141 11.36 21.66 -10.69
CA GLY A 141 10.05 22.02 -10.16
C GLY A 141 9.08 20.84 -9.94
N GLN A 142 9.46 19.58 -10.14
CA GLN A 142 8.68 18.43 -9.74
C GLN A 142 9.24 17.81 -8.46
N GLU A 143 8.50 18.00 -7.35
CA GLU A 143 8.79 17.37 -6.05
C GLU A 143 7.91 16.12 -5.80
N GLU A 144 7.12 15.72 -6.80
CA GLU A 144 6.17 14.61 -6.65
C GLU A 144 6.90 13.25 -6.73
N ASP A 145 6.54 12.36 -5.83
CA ASP A 145 7.01 10.97 -5.86
C ASP A 145 6.50 10.28 -7.13
N ASN A 146 7.26 9.32 -7.67
CA ASN A 146 6.76 8.45 -8.73
C ASN A 146 5.62 7.59 -8.20
N SER A 147 4.56 7.45 -8.97
CA SER A 147 3.41 6.61 -8.60
C SER A 147 3.26 5.43 -9.55
N TRP A 148 2.96 4.27 -8.98
CA TRP A 148 2.79 3.00 -9.65
C TRP A 148 1.47 2.40 -9.23
N GLN A 149 0.58 2.09 -10.16
CA GLN A 149 -0.80 1.70 -9.86
C GLN A 149 -1.16 0.34 -10.42
N ALA A 150 -1.97 -0.38 -9.64
CA ALA A 150 -2.61 -1.62 -10.06
C ALA A 150 -4.04 -1.68 -9.53
N PHE A 151 -4.94 -2.28 -10.32
CA PHE A 151 -6.31 -2.52 -9.88
C PHE A 151 -6.40 -3.65 -8.86
N VAL A 152 -7.26 -3.45 -7.88
CA VAL A 152 -7.61 -4.42 -6.84
C VAL A 152 -9.12 -4.62 -6.88
N PHE A 153 -9.55 -5.78 -7.40
CA PHE A 153 -10.95 -6.18 -7.26
C PHE A 153 -11.15 -6.84 -5.90
N VAL A 154 -12.12 -6.35 -5.13
CA VAL A 154 -12.44 -6.89 -3.80
C VAL A 154 -13.85 -7.48 -3.84
N PRO A 155 -13.99 -8.82 -3.80
CA PRO A 155 -15.27 -9.48 -3.81
C PRO A 155 -16.18 -8.99 -2.69
N LYS A 156 -17.49 -8.97 -2.97
CA LYS A 156 -18.50 -8.57 -2.01
C LYS A 156 -18.62 -9.59 -0.88
N ASP A 157 -18.73 -9.08 0.34
CA ASP A 157 -19.11 -9.81 1.56
C ASP A 157 -18.15 -10.93 2.04
N ASN A 158 -17.07 -11.19 1.34
CA ASN A 158 -16.11 -12.21 1.72
C ASN A 158 -14.72 -11.65 1.95
N TRP A 159 -14.01 -12.19 2.96
CA TRP A 159 -12.59 -11.95 3.12
C TRP A 159 -11.81 -12.61 1.98
N TYR A 160 -10.95 -11.84 1.36
CA TYR A 160 -10.14 -12.26 0.23
C TYR A 160 -8.70 -11.78 0.39
N ILE A 161 -7.75 -12.61 -0.01
CA ILE A 161 -6.35 -12.20 -0.12
C ILE A 161 -6.06 -11.95 -1.59
N THR A 162 -5.98 -10.68 -1.96
CA THR A 162 -5.49 -10.31 -3.29
C THR A 162 -3.97 -10.34 -3.31
N LYS A 163 -3.40 -10.86 -4.38
CA LYS A 163 -1.96 -10.88 -4.62
C LYS A 163 -1.66 -10.15 -5.92
N ILE A 164 -0.85 -9.11 -5.83
CA ILE A 164 -0.52 -8.24 -6.96
C ILE A 164 1.00 -8.31 -7.16
N PRO A 165 1.48 -8.99 -8.20
CA PRO A 165 2.90 -8.95 -8.55
C PRO A 165 3.39 -7.51 -8.74
N LEU A 166 4.57 -7.17 -8.23
CA LEU A 166 5.14 -5.83 -8.39
C LEU A 166 5.25 -5.43 -9.86
N ALA A 167 5.52 -6.39 -10.74
CA ALA A 167 5.56 -6.19 -12.18
C ALA A 167 4.21 -5.81 -12.82
N ARG A 168 3.09 -5.92 -12.08
CA ARG A 168 1.76 -5.50 -12.53
C ARG A 168 1.44 -4.04 -12.21
N TYR A 169 2.26 -3.39 -11.44
CA TYR A 169 2.09 -1.96 -11.16
C TYR A 169 2.63 -1.14 -12.33
N LEU A 170 1.75 -0.37 -12.94
CA LEU A 170 2.06 0.48 -14.08
C LEU A 170 2.44 1.89 -13.61
N PRO A 171 3.45 2.52 -14.24
CA PRO A 171 3.80 3.90 -13.94
C PRO A 171 2.64 4.83 -14.28
N THR A 172 2.34 5.77 -13.39
CA THR A 172 1.24 6.73 -13.57
C THR A 172 1.67 8.14 -13.21
N TRP A 173 1.03 9.11 -13.86
CA TRP A 173 1.12 10.51 -13.50
C TRP A 173 -0.28 11.12 -13.41
N ARG A 174 -0.60 11.68 -12.26
CA ARG A 174 -1.95 12.23 -11.98
C ARG A 174 -3.08 11.24 -12.31
N GLY A 175 -2.87 9.95 -12.00
CA GLY A 175 -3.84 8.88 -12.24
C GLY A 175 -3.95 8.38 -13.69
N ASN A 176 -3.13 8.87 -14.61
CA ASN A 176 -3.06 8.36 -15.98
C ASN A 176 -1.83 7.47 -16.14
N VAL A 177 -1.99 6.34 -16.79
CA VAL A 177 -0.88 5.46 -17.14
C VAL A 177 0.05 6.19 -18.10
N ILE A 178 1.35 6.14 -17.80
CA ILE A 178 2.40 6.69 -18.67
C ILE A 178 2.82 5.58 -19.62
N ASP A 179 2.79 5.85 -20.92
CA ASP A 179 3.35 4.96 -21.92
C ASP A 179 4.88 5.12 -21.98
N ALA A 180 5.54 4.53 -20.99
CA ALA A 180 6.99 4.51 -20.91
C ALA A 180 7.45 3.17 -20.35
N GLN A 181 8.56 2.67 -20.90
CA GLN A 181 9.23 1.48 -20.37
C GLN A 181 10.04 1.87 -19.12
N LEU A 182 9.33 2.11 -18.03
CA LEU A 182 9.92 2.40 -16.72
C LEU A 182 9.72 1.20 -15.81
N GLU A 183 10.78 0.82 -15.12
CA GLU A 183 10.72 -0.22 -14.09
C GLU A 183 10.64 0.45 -12.71
N MET A 184 9.76 -0.09 -11.85
CA MET A 184 9.67 0.35 -10.46
C MET A 184 10.93 -0.10 -9.71
N ASN A 185 11.51 0.81 -8.93
CA ASN A 185 12.58 0.45 -8.00
C ASN A 185 11.98 -0.01 -6.65
N PRO A 186 11.90 -1.33 -6.38
CA PRO A 186 11.26 -1.84 -5.17
C PRO A 186 12.05 -1.57 -3.90
N SER A 187 13.34 -1.21 -3.98
CA SER A 187 14.15 -0.87 -2.80
C SER A 187 13.91 0.55 -2.26
N ARG A 188 13.15 1.38 -2.98
CA ARG A 188 12.99 2.82 -2.69
C ARG A 188 11.53 3.23 -2.53
N ILE A 189 10.73 2.41 -1.84
CA ILE A 189 9.31 2.69 -1.60
C ILE A 189 9.17 3.68 -0.45
N VAL A 190 8.49 4.79 -0.71
CA VAL A 190 8.28 5.89 0.26
C VAL A 190 6.87 5.92 0.84
N GLY A 191 5.92 5.19 0.26
CA GLY A 191 4.54 5.12 0.75
C GLY A 191 3.63 4.31 -0.15
N MET A 192 2.39 4.13 0.30
CA MET A 192 1.34 3.43 -0.43
C MET A 192 0.00 4.14 -0.28
N SER A 193 -0.93 3.86 -1.20
CA SER A 193 -2.33 4.26 -1.03
C SER A 193 -3.30 3.21 -1.57
N LEU A 194 -4.52 3.30 -1.07
CA LEU A 194 -5.68 2.60 -1.62
C LEU A 194 -6.74 3.64 -1.94
N SER A 195 -7.25 3.63 -3.17
CA SER A 195 -8.27 4.58 -3.62
C SER A 195 -9.39 3.89 -4.38
N VAL A 196 -10.49 4.59 -4.52
CA VAL A 196 -11.68 4.15 -5.25
C VAL A 196 -12.22 5.31 -6.07
N ASN A 197 -12.68 5.01 -7.29
CA ASN A 197 -13.26 5.97 -8.20
C ASN A 197 -14.68 5.55 -8.58
N ALA A 198 -15.55 6.52 -8.81
CA ALA A 198 -16.89 6.30 -9.34
C ALA A 198 -16.85 5.82 -10.80
N GLU A 199 -15.87 6.28 -11.56
CA GLU A 199 -15.68 5.93 -12.98
C GLU A 199 -14.50 4.98 -13.15
N GLY A 200 -14.63 4.05 -14.08
CA GLY A 200 -13.58 3.07 -14.39
C GLY A 200 -13.65 1.83 -13.52
N GLY A 201 -12.57 1.08 -13.52
CA GLY A 201 -12.44 -0.20 -12.81
C GLY A 201 -12.30 -1.38 -13.76
N VAL A 202 -12.41 -2.60 -13.21
CA VAL A 202 -12.34 -3.84 -13.98
C VAL A 202 -13.73 -4.30 -14.40
N PRO A 203 -13.89 -4.99 -15.54
CA PRO A 203 -15.17 -5.54 -15.96
C PRO A 203 -15.81 -6.42 -14.88
N GLY A 204 -17.10 -6.20 -14.60
CA GLY A 204 -17.86 -6.93 -13.58
C GLY A 204 -17.78 -6.36 -12.17
N ALA A 205 -16.97 -5.36 -11.92
CA ALA A 205 -16.96 -4.63 -10.66
C ALA A 205 -18.13 -3.65 -10.57
N THR A 206 -18.59 -3.37 -9.35
CA THR A 206 -19.52 -2.28 -9.08
C THR A 206 -18.86 -0.94 -9.44
N SER A 207 -19.57 -0.11 -10.21
CA SER A 207 -19.11 1.23 -10.63
C SER A 207 -20.19 2.27 -10.39
N GLY A 208 -19.89 3.53 -10.62
CA GLY A 208 -20.78 4.65 -10.45
C GLY A 208 -20.68 5.30 -9.07
N PRO A 209 -21.34 6.46 -8.89
CA PRO A 209 -21.43 7.17 -7.61
C PRO A 209 -22.19 6.33 -6.59
N GLY A 210 -22.08 6.69 -5.32
CA GLY A 210 -22.72 6.03 -4.20
C GLY A 210 -21.71 5.52 -3.17
N ASP A 211 -22.23 4.78 -2.20
CA ASP A 211 -21.43 4.31 -1.07
C ASP A 211 -20.36 3.31 -1.49
N PHE A 212 -19.25 3.35 -0.76
CA PHE A 212 -18.20 2.36 -0.84
C PHE A 212 -17.76 1.94 0.57
N ARG A 213 -17.32 0.68 0.69
CA ARG A 213 -16.81 0.14 1.93
C ARG A 213 -15.83 -1.00 1.68
N VAL A 214 -14.64 -0.90 2.22
CA VAL A 214 -13.67 -2.00 2.28
C VAL A 214 -13.13 -2.14 3.70
N GLU A 215 -13.12 -3.38 4.19
CA GLU A 215 -12.50 -3.75 5.45
C GLU A 215 -11.09 -4.27 5.18
N LEU A 216 -10.13 -3.83 6.00
CA LEU A 216 -8.71 -4.07 5.85
C LEU A 216 -8.18 -4.83 7.05
N ASP A 217 -7.54 -5.97 6.83
CA ASP A 217 -6.84 -6.71 7.89
C ASP A 217 -5.35 -6.35 7.88
N TRP A 218 -4.67 -6.60 6.77
CA TRP A 218 -3.26 -6.31 6.62
C TRP A 218 -2.83 -6.11 5.16
N ILE A 219 -1.66 -5.49 5.00
CA ILE A 219 -0.91 -5.39 3.74
C ILE A 219 0.48 -5.97 3.99
N LYS A 220 0.91 -6.91 3.16
CA LYS A 220 2.21 -7.60 3.23
C LYS A 220 2.95 -7.56 1.91
N ALA A 221 4.25 -7.65 1.96
CA ALA A 221 5.08 -8.07 0.84
C ALA A 221 5.34 -9.58 0.95
N LEU A 222 5.26 -10.29 -0.16
CA LEU A 222 5.52 -11.72 -0.28
C LEU A 222 6.67 -11.95 -1.25
N ARG A 223 7.48 -12.95 -0.98
CA ARG A 223 8.48 -13.51 -1.88
C ARG A 223 7.90 -14.77 -2.53
N ALA A 224 8.04 -14.91 -3.86
CA ALA A 224 7.74 -16.18 -4.53
C ALA A 224 8.62 -17.30 -3.95
N GLU A 225 8.02 -18.47 -3.79
CA GLU A 225 8.72 -19.71 -3.43
C GLU A 225 9.54 -20.22 -4.59
#